data_514393907a7953c0836ad2dd2faafd5e
#
_entry.id   514393907a7953c0836ad2dd2faafd5e
#
_cell.length_a   1.000
_cell.length_b   1.000
_cell.length_c   1.000
_cell.angle_alpha   90.00
_cell.angle_beta   90.00
_cell.angle_gamma   90.00
#
_symmetry.space_group_name_H-M   'P 1'
#
loop_
_entity.id
_entity.type
_entity.pdbx_description
1 polymer ?
#
loop_
_entity_poly.entity_id
_entity_poly.type
_entity_poly.pdbx_seq_one_letter_code
_entity_poly.pdbx_strand_id
1 'polypeptide(L)'
;MRKLRTVKPDGRYLIYYGFGERADLPAISPLGETPPQAAEGVPAPQMRWNPVLRQWGVVASHRQERTFLPAEERCPFCPTRDPQRPTEIPAPDFDIVAFENRFPSFVSGLSFPAETEDELYRAQPARGVCEVVVYTPDHHASVASLSVQQVRNLVEVWADRSQELGALEFVRYVFIFENRGEAVGVTLHHPHGQIYAFPYVPPAVERELASARAHEERTGRCLFCHILEREVAGGARLVLEGRHTLAMVPFYARWPYEVHVFPRRHVTSLPELSEEERMDLARALKVLAGKYDNLFGFPFPYVMVVHQRPTDGADHGYYHLHFEFYPPHRTADRLKYLAGVELGAGTFLLDATPEEKARELREAPPHSV
;
A
#
# COMPACT_ATOMS: atom_id res chain seq x y z
N MET A 1 -11.86 3.42 17.60
CA MET A 1 -12.26 2.70 16.37
C MET A 1 -13.26 1.61 16.72
N ARG A 2 -14.38 1.49 16.01
CA ARG A 2 -15.31 0.35 16.05
C ARG A 2 -15.18 -0.43 14.75
N LYS A 3 -15.46 -1.73 14.80
CA LYS A 3 -15.26 -2.64 13.67
C LYS A 3 -16.41 -3.61 13.55
N LEU A 4 -16.99 -3.73 12.35
CA LEU A 4 -18.03 -4.70 12.02
C LEU A 4 -17.58 -5.53 10.83
N ARG A 5 -17.42 -6.83 11.03
CA ARG A 5 -17.11 -7.78 9.94
C ARG A 5 -18.41 -8.45 9.48
N THR A 6 -18.62 -8.47 8.18
CA THR A 6 -19.74 -9.11 7.51
C THR A 6 -19.23 -10.01 6.39
N VAL A 7 -20.11 -10.86 5.84
CA VAL A 7 -19.83 -11.67 4.66
C VAL A 7 -20.75 -11.23 3.54
N LYS A 8 -20.19 -11.04 2.35
CA LYS A 8 -20.92 -10.67 1.14
C LYS A 8 -21.64 -11.89 0.55
N PRO A 9 -22.64 -11.70 -0.33
CA PRO A 9 -23.35 -12.84 -0.97
C PRO A 9 -22.46 -13.79 -1.75
N ASP A 10 -21.28 -13.32 -2.24
CA ASP A 10 -20.28 -14.11 -2.95
C ASP A 10 -19.25 -14.78 -2.01
N GLY A 11 -19.48 -14.72 -0.69
CA GLY A 11 -18.66 -15.35 0.33
C GLY A 11 -17.43 -14.55 0.78
N ARG A 12 -17.08 -13.44 0.11
CA ARG A 12 -15.99 -12.55 0.54
C ARG A 12 -16.39 -11.78 1.79
N TYR A 13 -15.45 -11.55 2.71
CA TYR A 13 -15.73 -10.68 3.85
C TYR A 13 -15.66 -9.19 3.48
N LEU A 14 -16.35 -8.39 4.27
CA LEU A 14 -16.36 -6.94 4.24
C LEU A 14 -16.30 -6.43 5.67
N ILE A 15 -15.39 -5.51 5.94
CA ILE A 15 -15.17 -4.93 7.27
C ILE A 15 -15.47 -3.43 7.19
N TYR A 16 -16.40 -2.96 8.01
CA TYR A 16 -16.66 -1.54 8.23
C TYR A 16 -15.89 -1.07 9.44
N TYR A 17 -15.24 0.08 9.30
CA TYR A 17 -14.58 0.79 10.37
C TYR A 17 -15.32 2.11 10.63
N GLY A 18 -15.74 2.35 11.89
CA GLY A 18 -16.40 3.56 12.33
C GLY A 18 -15.57 4.32 13.36
N PHE A 19 -15.58 5.64 13.27
CA PHE A 19 -14.82 6.56 14.11
C PHE A 19 -15.70 7.68 14.67
N GLY A 20 -15.43 8.11 15.93
CA GLY A 20 -16.18 9.20 16.57
C GLY A 20 -17.66 8.89 16.76
N GLU A 21 -18.52 9.89 16.54
CA GLU A 21 -19.99 9.78 16.69
C GLU A 21 -20.65 8.93 15.59
N ARG A 22 -20.00 8.75 14.43
CA ARG A 22 -20.41 7.82 13.35
C ARG A 22 -20.15 6.35 13.68
N ALA A 23 -19.99 6.04 14.94
CA ALA A 23 -19.80 4.69 15.42
C ALA A 23 -21.04 3.78 15.29
N ASP A 24 -22.18 4.27 14.81
CA ASP A 24 -23.31 3.46 14.39
C ASP A 24 -22.98 2.82 13.04
N LEU A 25 -22.27 1.70 13.15
CA LEU A 25 -21.98 0.85 12.01
C LEU A 25 -23.31 0.36 11.40
N PRO A 26 -23.43 0.26 10.07
CA PRO A 26 -24.68 -0.12 9.45
C PRO A 26 -25.19 -1.44 10.02
N ALA A 27 -26.47 -1.48 10.38
CA ALA A 27 -27.17 -2.70 10.81
C ALA A 27 -27.26 -3.63 9.58
N ILE A 28 -26.25 -4.45 9.40
CA ILE A 28 -26.22 -5.50 8.36
C ILE A 28 -26.45 -6.81 9.08
N SER A 29 -27.47 -7.56 8.63
CA SER A 29 -27.67 -8.93 9.10
C SER A 29 -26.39 -9.73 8.88
N PRO A 30 -25.88 -10.48 9.88
CA PRO A 30 -24.75 -11.36 9.68
C PRO A 30 -25.12 -12.35 8.59
N LEU A 31 -24.50 -12.20 7.43
CA LEU A 31 -24.57 -13.20 6.36
C LEU A 31 -23.65 -14.35 6.79
N GLY A 32 -24.12 -15.59 6.61
CA GLY A 32 -23.44 -16.80 7.10
C GLY A 32 -21.99 -16.92 6.61
N GLU A 33 -21.20 -17.64 7.38
CA GLU A 33 -19.82 -17.97 7.09
C GLU A 33 -19.71 -18.94 5.88
N THR A 34 -19.82 -18.44 4.68
CA THR A 34 -19.50 -19.23 3.49
C THR A 34 -18.16 -18.74 2.94
N PRO A 35 -17.11 -19.58 2.91
CA PRO A 35 -15.84 -19.20 2.30
C PRO A 35 -16.05 -18.85 0.83
N PRO A 36 -15.28 -17.91 0.25
CA PRO A 36 -15.34 -17.60 -1.15
C PRO A 36 -15.03 -18.87 -1.97
N GLN A 37 -16.01 -19.33 -2.71
CA GLN A 37 -15.80 -20.39 -3.70
C GLN A 37 -15.16 -19.77 -4.94
N ALA A 38 -14.07 -20.37 -5.42
CA ALA A 38 -13.56 -20.05 -6.73
C ALA A 38 -14.67 -20.29 -7.76
N ALA A 39 -14.90 -19.34 -8.66
CA ALA A 39 -15.84 -19.53 -9.73
C ALA A 39 -15.46 -20.80 -10.50
N GLU A 40 -16.42 -21.70 -10.71
CA GLU A 40 -16.20 -22.97 -11.44
C GLU A 40 -15.57 -22.68 -12.80
N GLY A 41 -14.48 -23.38 -13.14
CA GLY A 41 -13.78 -23.24 -14.41
C GLY A 41 -12.70 -22.16 -14.48
N VAL A 42 -12.51 -21.31 -13.44
CA VAL A 42 -11.42 -20.33 -13.40
C VAL A 42 -10.20 -20.96 -12.72
N PRO A 43 -9.02 -21.01 -13.39
CA PRO A 43 -7.82 -21.55 -12.77
C PRO A 43 -7.44 -20.76 -11.52
N ALA A 44 -7.14 -21.46 -10.43
CA ALA A 44 -6.65 -20.85 -9.21
C ALA A 44 -5.32 -20.11 -9.46
N PRO A 45 -5.08 -18.98 -8.79
CA PRO A 45 -3.80 -18.28 -8.89
C PRO A 45 -2.64 -19.19 -8.47
N GLN A 46 -1.54 -19.13 -9.21
CA GLN A 46 -0.34 -19.93 -8.97
C GLN A 46 0.88 -19.04 -8.82
N MET A 47 1.78 -19.41 -7.92
CA MET A 47 3.13 -18.90 -7.91
C MET A 47 4.02 -19.81 -8.76
N ARG A 48 4.85 -19.21 -9.61
CA ARG A 48 5.82 -19.91 -10.45
C ARG A 48 7.22 -19.42 -10.14
N TRP A 49 8.12 -20.36 -9.90
CA TRP A 49 9.51 -20.07 -9.60
C TRP A 49 10.26 -19.65 -10.85
N ASN A 50 10.98 -18.53 -10.77
CA ASN A 50 11.96 -18.13 -11.77
C ASN A 50 13.36 -18.56 -11.29
N PRO A 51 13.94 -19.64 -11.85
CA PRO A 51 15.24 -20.15 -11.39
C PRO A 51 16.39 -19.22 -11.74
N VAL A 52 16.24 -18.35 -12.75
CA VAL A 52 17.26 -17.40 -13.19
C VAL A 52 17.39 -16.23 -12.21
N LEU A 53 16.25 -15.64 -11.82
CA LEU A 53 16.20 -14.50 -10.88
C LEU A 53 16.02 -14.95 -9.42
N ARG A 54 15.77 -16.25 -9.19
CA ARG A 54 15.53 -16.83 -7.86
C ARG A 54 14.40 -16.15 -7.10
N GLN A 55 13.29 -15.93 -7.78
CA GLN A 55 12.11 -15.28 -7.21
C GLN A 55 10.81 -15.90 -7.72
N TRP A 56 9.75 -15.74 -6.94
CA TRP A 56 8.42 -16.17 -7.33
C TRP A 56 7.72 -15.11 -8.18
N GLY A 57 7.10 -15.53 -9.29
CA GLY A 57 6.11 -14.75 -10.03
C GLY A 57 4.71 -15.30 -9.78
N VAL A 58 3.68 -14.48 -9.95
CA VAL A 58 2.27 -14.86 -9.75
C VAL A 58 1.55 -14.87 -11.10
N VAL A 59 0.85 -15.96 -11.39
CA VAL A 59 -0.03 -16.12 -12.54
C VAL A 59 -1.46 -16.16 -12.06
N ALA A 60 -2.25 -15.17 -12.45
CA ALA A 60 -3.68 -15.02 -12.09
C ALA A 60 -4.47 -14.58 -13.33
N SER A 61 -4.80 -15.51 -14.23
CA SER A 61 -5.38 -15.23 -15.55
C SER A 61 -6.75 -14.55 -15.50
N HIS A 62 -7.57 -14.83 -14.48
CA HIS A 62 -8.88 -14.21 -14.28
C HIS A 62 -8.84 -12.69 -14.07
N ARG A 63 -7.65 -12.13 -13.81
CA ARG A 63 -7.47 -10.67 -13.65
C ARG A 63 -7.57 -9.89 -14.97
N GLN A 64 -7.59 -10.55 -16.11
CA GLN A 64 -7.78 -9.88 -17.40
C GLN A 64 -9.18 -9.25 -17.52
N GLU A 65 -10.18 -9.78 -16.81
CA GLU A 65 -11.57 -9.30 -16.82
C GLU A 65 -11.87 -8.23 -15.76
N ARG A 66 -10.85 -7.71 -15.07
CA ARG A 66 -11.04 -6.69 -14.03
C ARG A 66 -11.65 -5.41 -14.63
N THR A 67 -12.51 -4.75 -13.83
CA THR A 67 -13.10 -3.45 -14.18
C THR A 67 -12.01 -2.43 -14.48
N PHE A 68 -12.20 -1.65 -15.53
CA PHE A 68 -11.23 -0.63 -15.95
C PHE A 68 -11.96 0.68 -16.23
N LEU A 69 -11.62 1.71 -15.45
CA LEU A 69 -12.08 3.10 -15.54
C LEU A 69 -13.59 3.23 -15.88
N PRO A 70 -14.49 2.70 -15.04
CA PRO A 70 -15.92 2.83 -15.27
C PRO A 70 -16.35 4.29 -15.08
N ALA A 71 -17.44 4.69 -15.71
CA ALA A 71 -18.09 5.95 -15.40
C ALA A 71 -18.48 6.00 -13.90
N GLU A 72 -18.51 7.19 -13.32
CA GLU A 72 -18.74 7.38 -11.88
C GLU A 72 -20.02 6.69 -11.39
N GLU A 73 -21.11 6.77 -12.16
CA GLU A 73 -22.41 6.17 -11.82
C GLU A 73 -22.36 4.63 -11.76
N ARG A 74 -21.27 4.03 -12.26
CA ARG A 74 -21.01 2.60 -12.24
C ARG A 74 -19.80 2.23 -11.39
N CYS A 75 -19.30 3.17 -10.57
CA CYS A 75 -18.17 2.93 -9.71
C CYS A 75 -18.51 1.84 -8.67
N PRO A 76 -17.75 0.72 -8.63
CA PRO A 76 -18.04 -0.36 -7.70
C PRO A 76 -17.69 -0.02 -6.23
N PHE A 77 -16.94 1.06 -5.97
CA PHE A 77 -16.51 1.46 -4.63
C PHE A 77 -17.34 2.60 -4.02
N CYS A 78 -18.25 3.20 -4.79
CA CYS A 78 -19.26 4.10 -4.22
C CYS A 78 -20.22 3.33 -3.32
N PRO A 79 -20.77 3.97 -2.26
CA PRO A 79 -21.79 3.35 -1.43
C PRO A 79 -23.04 2.97 -2.24
N THR A 80 -23.68 1.86 -1.89
CA THR A 80 -24.95 1.44 -2.51
C THR A 80 -26.07 2.38 -2.07
N ARG A 81 -26.47 3.26 -2.98
CA ARG A 81 -27.64 4.18 -2.76
C ARG A 81 -28.93 3.63 -3.34
N ASP A 82 -28.83 2.81 -4.39
CA ASP A 82 -29.97 2.14 -5.03
C ASP A 82 -29.82 0.60 -4.82
N PRO A 83 -30.72 -0.02 -4.04
CA PRO A 83 -30.68 -1.48 -3.83
C PRO A 83 -30.81 -2.32 -5.11
N GLN A 84 -31.34 -1.75 -6.22
CA GLN A 84 -31.42 -2.42 -7.51
C GLN A 84 -30.10 -2.39 -8.27
N ARG A 85 -29.13 -1.54 -7.81
CA ARG A 85 -27.80 -1.41 -8.39
C ARG A 85 -26.73 -1.51 -7.28
N PRO A 86 -26.59 -2.70 -6.66
CA PRO A 86 -25.66 -2.88 -5.58
C PRO A 86 -24.21 -2.72 -6.06
N THR A 87 -23.39 -2.08 -5.24
CA THR A 87 -21.94 -1.96 -5.43
C THR A 87 -21.20 -2.98 -4.56
N GLU A 88 -19.87 -2.89 -4.49
CA GLU A 88 -19.08 -3.69 -3.55
C GLU A 88 -19.38 -3.35 -2.08
N ILE A 89 -19.96 -2.17 -1.81
CA ILE A 89 -20.23 -1.65 -0.46
C ILE A 89 -21.74 -1.49 -0.27
N PRO A 90 -22.42 -2.46 0.39
CA PRO A 90 -23.87 -2.44 0.56
C PRO A 90 -24.43 -1.26 1.39
N ALA A 91 -23.62 -0.69 2.30
CA ALA A 91 -24.04 0.43 3.12
C ALA A 91 -24.21 1.72 2.31
N PRO A 92 -25.21 2.58 2.61
CA PRO A 92 -25.41 3.86 1.95
C PRO A 92 -24.40 4.94 2.35
N ASP A 93 -23.69 4.74 3.46
CA ASP A 93 -22.61 5.59 3.99
C ASP A 93 -21.63 4.77 4.84
N PHE A 94 -20.38 5.23 4.98
CA PHE A 94 -19.35 4.59 5.78
C PHE A 94 -18.19 5.56 6.06
N ASP A 95 -17.32 5.27 7.02
CA ASP A 95 -16.04 6.01 7.17
C ASP A 95 -14.93 5.37 6.34
N ILE A 96 -14.56 4.12 6.67
CA ILE A 96 -13.57 3.32 5.91
C ILE A 96 -14.08 1.89 5.83
N VAL A 97 -13.86 1.25 4.69
CA VAL A 97 -14.17 -0.18 4.53
C VAL A 97 -12.97 -0.93 3.98
N ALA A 98 -12.80 -2.18 4.44
CA ALA A 98 -11.84 -3.13 3.87
C ALA A 98 -12.55 -4.41 3.46
N PHE A 99 -12.23 -4.97 2.29
CA PHE A 99 -12.84 -6.21 1.81
C PHE A 99 -11.91 -6.99 0.91
N GLU A 100 -12.15 -8.29 0.78
CA GLU A 100 -11.41 -9.13 -0.15
C GLU A 100 -11.60 -8.68 -1.60
N ASN A 101 -10.48 -8.56 -2.31
CA ASN A 101 -10.48 -8.18 -3.72
C ASN A 101 -11.28 -9.19 -4.56
N ARG A 102 -12.13 -8.70 -5.46
CA ARG A 102 -12.92 -9.55 -6.37
C ARG A 102 -12.05 -10.32 -7.37
N PHE A 103 -10.89 -9.77 -7.73
CA PHE A 103 -9.93 -10.36 -8.66
C PHE A 103 -8.57 -10.57 -7.98
N PRO A 104 -8.50 -11.46 -6.96
CA PRO A 104 -7.33 -11.58 -6.11
C PRO A 104 -6.18 -12.28 -6.83
N SER A 105 -4.94 -11.84 -6.59
CA SER A 105 -3.73 -12.56 -7.03
C SER A 105 -3.33 -13.67 -6.06
N PHE A 106 -3.80 -13.58 -4.82
CA PHE A 106 -3.59 -14.57 -3.76
C PHE A 106 -4.92 -14.87 -3.08
N VAL A 107 -5.14 -16.14 -2.72
CA VAL A 107 -6.41 -16.62 -2.15
C VAL A 107 -6.14 -17.46 -0.89
N SER A 108 -6.94 -17.25 0.17
CA SER A 108 -6.72 -17.91 1.47
C SER A 108 -7.30 -19.32 1.59
N GLY A 109 -8.38 -19.64 0.86
CA GLY A 109 -9.30 -20.75 1.16
C GLY A 109 -9.41 -21.85 0.12
N LEU A 110 -8.48 -22.01 -0.83
CA LEU A 110 -8.61 -23.02 -1.88
C LEU A 110 -7.88 -24.34 -1.57
N SER A 111 -8.51 -25.46 -1.94
CA SER A 111 -7.82 -26.74 -2.14
C SER A 111 -7.02 -26.64 -3.45
N PHE A 112 -5.73 -26.80 -3.38
CA PHE A 112 -4.83 -26.60 -4.51
C PHE A 112 -4.35 -27.93 -5.08
N PRO A 113 -4.08 -28.02 -6.42
CA PRO A 113 -3.38 -29.17 -6.97
C PRO A 113 -2.00 -29.28 -6.33
N ALA A 114 -1.46 -30.48 -6.31
CA ALA A 114 -0.14 -30.77 -5.76
C ALA A 114 0.94 -29.85 -6.36
N GLU A 115 1.92 -29.50 -5.51
CA GLU A 115 3.13 -28.82 -5.96
C GLU A 115 3.80 -29.66 -7.07
N THR A 116 4.42 -29.00 -8.04
CA THR A 116 5.25 -29.71 -9.02
C THR A 116 6.61 -30.02 -8.37
N GLU A 117 7.07 -31.27 -8.45
CA GLU A 117 8.36 -31.69 -7.94
C GLU A 117 9.53 -31.38 -8.90
N ASP A 118 9.25 -30.73 -10.03
CA ASP A 118 10.27 -30.34 -11.00
C ASP A 118 11.15 -29.22 -10.43
N GLU A 119 12.46 -29.43 -10.41
CA GLU A 119 13.44 -28.50 -9.83
C GLU A 119 13.47 -27.15 -10.55
N LEU A 120 13.27 -27.12 -11.87
CA LEU A 120 13.31 -25.91 -12.70
C LEU A 120 11.94 -25.25 -12.83
N TYR A 121 10.87 -26.07 -12.99
CA TYR A 121 9.49 -25.60 -13.25
C TYR A 121 8.61 -25.73 -12.02
N ARG A 122 9.08 -25.24 -10.89
CA ARG A 122 8.32 -25.29 -9.64
C ARG A 122 7.11 -24.37 -9.70
N ALA A 123 5.96 -24.92 -9.39
CA ALA A 123 4.72 -24.18 -9.23
C ALA A 123 4.05 -24.57 -7.93
N GLN A 124 3.43 -23.60 -7.27
CA GLN A 124 2.69 -23.81 -6.04
C GLN A 124 1.49 -22.87 -5.97
N PRO A 125 0.50 -23.17 -5.12
CA PRO A 125 -0.65 -22.31 -4.92
C PRO A 125 -0.24 -20.90 -4.51
N ALA A 126 -0.87 -19.87 -5.08
CA ALA A 126 -0.74 -18.50 -4.62
C ALA A 126 -1.59 -18.28 -3.36
N ARG A 127 -1.21 -18.95 -2.25
CA ARG A 127 -1.91 -18.81 -0.96
C ARG A 127 -1.58 -17.47 -0.33
N GLY A 128 -2.60 -16.69 0.04
CA GLY A 128 -2.44 -15.37 0.64
C GLY A 128 -3.77 -14.64 0.72
N VAL A 129 -3.74 -13.34 0.98
CA VAL A 129 -4.94 -12.50 1.04
C VAL A 129 -4.70 -11.23 0.21
N CYS A 130 -5.71 -10.82 -0.56
CA CYS A 130 -5.72 -9.52 -1.25
C CYS A 130 -6.94 -8.73 -0.79
N GLU A 131 -6.72 -7.59 -0.14
CA GLU A 131 -7.79 -6.67 0.29
C GLU A 131 -7.76 -5.38 -0.50
N VAL A 132 -8.94 -4.75 -0.60
CA VAL A 132 -9.12 -3.37 -1.00
C VAL A 132 -9.56 -2.59 0.22
N VAL A 133 -8.98 -1.42 0.44
CA VAL A 133 -9.36 -0.47 1.49
C VAL A 133 -9.89 0.80 0.81
N VAL A 134 -11.18 1.08 0.95
CA VAL A 134 -11.81 2.31 0.44
C VAL A 134 -11.82 3.34 1.55
N TYR A 135 -11.25 4.51 1.27
CA TYR A 135 -10.87 5.50 2.27
C TYR A 135 -12.03 6.40 2.73
N THR A 136 -13.06 6.53 1.90
CA THR A 136 -14.18 7.46 2.10
C THR A 136 -15.32 7.12 1.15
N PRO A 137 -16.57 7.47 1.43
CA PRO A 137 -17.68 7.36 0.49
C PRO A 137 -17.64 8.41 -0.64
N ASP A 138 -16.78 9.44 -0.54
CA ASP A 138 -16.63 10.49 -1.55
C ASP A 138 -15.74 10.02 -2.70
N HIS A 139 -16.33 9.90 -3.89
CA HIS A 139 -15.67 9.45 -5.11
C HIS A 139 -14.52 10.37 -5.57
N HIS A 140 -14.64 11.66 -5.30
CA HIS A 140 -13.70 12.68 -5.78
C HIS A 140 -12.63 13.07 -4.77
N ALA A 141 -12.68 12.50 -3.58
CA ALA A 141 -11.67 12.76 -2.56
C ALA A 141 -10.29 12.17 -2.92
N SER A 142 -9.29 12.56 -2.17
CA SER A 142 -7.93 12.03 -2.21
C SER A 142 -7.29 12.20 -0.84
N VAL A 143 -6.17 11.56 -0.58
CA VAL A 143 -5.40 11.76 0.67
C VAL A 143 -5.10 13.25 0.89
N ALA A 144 -4.90 14.03 -0.18
CA ALA A 144 -4.67 15.47 -0.11
C ALA A 144 -5.92 16.26 0.36
N SER A 145 -7.13 15.83 -0.01
CA SER A 145 -8.38 16.53 0.33
C SER A 145 -9.02 16.05 1.65
N LEU A 146 -8.73 14.82 2.09
CA LEU A 146 -9.21 14.30 3.38
C LEU A 146 -8.69 15.16 4.55
N SER A 147 -9.44 15.25 5.64
CA SER A 147 -8.94 15.85 6.89
C SER A 147 -7.80 15.03 7.47
N VAL A 148 -6.95 15.67 8.27
CA VAL A 148 -5.86 14.95 8.98
C VAL A 148 -6.42 13.81 9.84
N GLN A 149 -7.60 14.01 10.45
CA GLN A 149 -8.26 12.99 11.25
C GLN A 149 -8.69 11.77 10.40
N GLN A 150 -9.20 11.99 9.19
CA GLN A 150 -9.56 10.89 8.29
C GLN A 150 -8.32 10.11 7.83
N VAL A 151 -7.21 10.79 7.52
CA VAL A 151 -5.95 10.13 7.18
C VAL A 151 -5.37 9.38 8.40
N ARG A 152 -5.49 9.95 9.62
CA ARG A 152 -5.13 9.25 10.86
C ARG A 152 -5.96 7.97 11.05
N ASN A 153 -7.26 8.04 10.80
CA ASN A 153 -8.14 6.87 10.85
C ASN A 153 -7.73 5.80 9.83
N LEU A 154 -7.29 6.21 8.65
CA LEU A 154 -6.76 5.30 7.64
C LEU A 154 -5.46 4.60 8.11
N VAL A 155 -4.54 5.33 8.75
CA VAL A 155 -3.32 4.74 9.36
C VAL A 155 -3.70 3.72 10.45
N GLU A 156 -4.74 3.99 11.24
CA GLU A 156 -5.27 3.05 12.24
C GLU A 156 -5.82 1.77 11.59
N VAL A 157 -6.56 1.90 10.48
CA VAL A 157 -7.06 0.74 9.72
C VAL A 157 -5.91 -0.07 9.15
N TRP A 158 -4.89 0.57 8.59
CA TRP A 158 -3.69 -0.14 8.10
C TRP A 158 -2.96 -0.89 9.21
N ALA A 159 -2.86 -0.31 10.41
CA ALA A 159 -2.27 -0.97 11.57
C ALA A 159 -3.09 -2.19 12.02
N ASP A 160 -4.43 -2.06 12.11
CA ASP A 160 -5.35 -3.16 12.45
C ASP A 160 -5.25 -4.30 11.42
N ARG A 161 -5.26 -3.96 10.11
CA ARG A 161 -5.14 -4.98 9.06
C ARG A 161 -3.78 -5.66 9.06
N SER A 162 -2.70 -4.90 9.29
CA SER A 162 -1.35 -5.46 9.41
C SER A 162 -1.28 -6.49 10.54
N GLN A 163 -1.88 -6.20 11.66
CA GLN A 163 -1.89 -7.10 12.82
C GLN A 163 -2.73 -8.36 12.56
N GLU A 164 -3.97 -8.21 12.04
CA GLU A 164 -4.84 -9.36 11.79
C GLU A 164 -4.32 -10.27 10.67
N LEU A 165 -3.90 -9.69 9.55
CA LEU A 165 -3.39 -10.46 8.42
C LEU A 165 -2.03 -11.10 8.76
N GLY A 166 -1.18 -10.37 9.47
CA GLY A 166 0.13 -10.86 9.91
C GLY A 166 0.06 -12.00 10.94
N ALA A 167 -1.08 -12.15 11.63
CA ALA A 167 -1.32 -13.27 12.57
C ALA A 167 -1.72 -14.58 11.86
N LEU A 168 -2.01 -14.55 10.56
CA LEU A 168 -2.33 -15.74 9.79
C LEU A 168 -1.09 -16.62 9.61
N GLU A 169 -1.19 -17.91 9.94
CA GLU A 169 -0.06 -18.85 9.96
C GLU A 169 0.75 -18.88 8.65
N PHE A 170 0.08 -18.73 7.51
CA PHE A 170 0.70 -18.78 6.19
C PHE A 170 1.23 -17.43 5.70
N VAL A 171 1.00 -16.33 6.42
CA VAL A 171 1.48 -14.99 6.04
C VAL A 171 2.88 -14.75 6.59
N ARG A 172 3.76 -14.26 5.74
CA ARG A 172 5.13 -13.86 6.09
C ARG A 172 5.37 -12.37 5.95
N TYR A 173 4.54 -11.70 5.16
CA TYR A 173 4.65 -10.25 4.95
C TYR A 173 3.30 -9.63 4.61
N VAL A 174 2.98 -8.50 5.25
CA VAL A 174 1.80 -7.69 4.94
C VAL A 174 2.24 -6.42 4.22
N PHE A 175 1.86 -6.30 2.96
CA PHE A 175 2.23 -5.22 2.06
C PHE A 175 1.05 -4.31 1.77
N ILE A 176 1.16 -3.05 2.15
CA ILE A 176 0.14 -2.02 1.94
C ILE A 176 0.60 -1.11 0.82
N PHE A 177 -0.27 -0.79 -0.12
CA PHE A 177 0.05 0.12 -1.21
C PHE A 177 -1.16 0.87 -1.73
N GLU A 178 -0.92 2.03 -2.32
CA GLU A 178 -1.88 2.83 -3.08
C GLU A 178 -1.30 3.12 -4.47
N ASN A 179 -2.11 2.91 -5.50
CA ASN A 179 -1.85 3.42 -6.83
C ASN A 179 -2.80 4.59 -7.07
N ARG A 180 -2.28 5.77 -7.36
CA ARG A 180 -3.06 6.96 -7.65
C ARG A 180 -2.76 7.46 -9.06
N GLY A 181 -3.81 7.62 -9.87
CA GLY A 181 -3.73 8.16 -11.23
C GLY A 181 -3.47 7.10 -12.30
N GLU A 182 -3.94 7.39 -13.52
CA GLU A 182 -3.89 6.47 -14.67
C GLU A 182 -2.45 6.13 -15.10
N ALA A 183 -1.53 7.08 -14.97
CA ALA A 183 -0.13 6.92 -15.35
C ALA A 183 0.61 5.80 -14.57
N VAL A 184 0.07 5.35 -13.44
CA VAL A 184 0.59 4.22 -12.66
C VAL A 184 -0.33 2.99 -12.72
N GLY A 185 -1.27 2.96 -13.68
CA GLY A 185 -2.12 1.81 -13.94
C GLY A 185 -3.30 1.65 -12.98
N VAL A 186 -3.79 2.74 -12.40
CA VAL A 186 -5.05 2.73 -11.63
C VAL A 186 -6.19 2.32 -12.54
N THR A 187 -7.10 1.50 -12.03
CA THR A 187 -8.28 1.01 -12.76
C THR A 187 -9.60 1.57 -12.23
N LEU A 188 -9.57 2.27 -11.09
CA LEU A 188 -10.72 2.91 -10.44
C LEU A 188 -10.26 4.22 -9.79
N HIS A 189 -10.94 5.32 -10.09
CA HIS A 189 -10.59 6.64 -9.55
C HIS A 189 -10.99 6.86 -8.09
N HIS A 190 -12.03 6.16 -7.62
CA HIS A 190 -12.45 6.25 -6.22
C HIS A 190 -11.27 5.99 -5.28
N PRO A 191 -10.99 6.86 -4.28
CA PRO A 191 -9.79 6.75 -3.45
C PRO A 191 -9.75 5.44 -2.66
N HIS A 192 -8.75 4.63 -2.96
CA HIS A 192 -8.56 3.33 -2.34
C HIS A 192 -7.10 2.92 -2.34
N GLY A 193 -6.74 2.08 -1.39
CA GLY A 193 -5.50 1.32 -1.36
C GLY A 193 -5.77 -0.17 -1.37
N GLN A 194 -4.70 -0.94 -1.37
CA GLN A 194 -4.76 -2.38 -1.33
C GLN A 194 -3.80 -2.93 -0.28
N ILE A 195 -4.11 -4.11 0.23
CA ILE A 195 -3.26 -4.85 1.16
C ILE A 195 -3.07 -6.26 0.62
N TYR A 196 -1.83 -6.66 0.43
CA TYR A 196 -1.48 -8.01 0.04
C TYR A 196 -0.76 -8.70 1.20
N ALA A 197 -1.30 -9.81 1.67
CA ALA A 197 -0.66 -10.67 2.65
C ALA A 197 0.02 -11.84 1.92
N PHE A 198 1.35 -11.75 1.83
CA PHE A 198 2.18 -12.69 1.09
C PHE A 198 2.61 -13.88 1.95
N PRO A 199 2.73 -15.10 1.36
CA PRO A 199 3.28 -16.28 2.04
C PRO A 199 4.82 -16.28 2.06
N TYR A 200 5.45 -15.23 1.57
CA TYR A 200 6.90 -15.03 1.52
C TYR A 200 7.23 -13.54 1.71
N VAL A 201 8.47 -13.23 2.02
CA VAL A 201 8.98 -11.85 2.04
C VAL A 201 9.26 -11.39 0.61
N PRO A 202 8.70 -10.26 0.12
CA PRO A 202 8.95 -9.79 -1.24
C PRO A 202 10.42 -9.45 -1.51
N PRO A 203 10.94 -9.68 -2.75
CA PRO A 203 12.37 -9.53 -3.06
C PRO A 203 12.96 -8.13 -2.79
N ALA A 204 12.17 -7.06 -2.89
CA ALA A 204 12.63 -5.72 -2.55
C ALA A 204 12.91 -5.62 -1.05
N VAL A 205 11.96 -6.06 -0.23
CA VAL A 205 12.06 -6.06 1.23
C VAL A 205 13.17 -7.00 1.73
N GLU A 206 13.36 -8.18 1.10
CA GLU A 206 14.48 -9.08 1.42
C GLU A 206 15.84 -8.38 1.27
N ARG A 207 16.03 -7.60 0.21
CA ARG A 207 17.28 -6.83 -0.01
C ARG A 207 17.47 -5.74 1.03
N GLU A 208 16.40 -5.04 1.41
CA GLU A 208 16.45 -4.02 2.46
C GLU A 208 16.78 -4.63 3.82
N LEU A 209 16.12 -5.74 4.19
CA LEU A 209 16.41 -6.49 5.40
C LEU A 209 17.86 -6.96 5.46
N ALA A 210 18.37 -7.53 4.36
CA ALA A 210 19.76 -7.96 4.28
C ALA A 210 20.74 -6.80 4.47
N SER A 211 20.47 -5.65 3.85
CA SER A 211 21.30 -4.44 3.97
C SER A 211 21.24 -3.84 5.38
N ALA A 212 20.03 -3.78 5.98
CA ALA A 212 19.83 -3.26 7.33
C ALA A 212 20.53 -4.14 8.38
N ARG A 213 20.39 -5.47 8.27
CA ARG A 213 21.07 -6.44 9.15
C ARG A 213 22.60 -6.32 9.04
N ALA A 214 23.15 -6.34 7.84
CA ALA A 214 24.60 -6.22 7.63
C ALA A 214 25.15 -4.90 8.16
N HIS A 215 24.37 -3.81 8.09
CA HIS A 215 24.75 -2.52 8.66
C HIS A 215 24.76 -2.56 10.19
N GLU A 216 23.72 -3.13 10.81
CA GLU A 216 23.62 -3.26 12.26
C GLU A 216 24.73 -4.16 12.82
N GLU A 217 24.99 -5.33 12.21
CA GLU A 217 26.09 -6.23 12.61
C GLU A 217 27.47 -5.54 12.59
N ARG A 218 27.70 -4.65 11.62
CA ARG A 218 28.95 -3.92 11.49
C ARG A 218 29.07 -2.70 12.39
N THR A 219 27.96 -2.03 12.70
CA THR A 219 27.99 -0.70 13.33
C THR A 219 27.28 -0.63 14.68
N GLY A 220 26.49 -1.64 15.05
CA GLY A 220 25.59 -1.64 16.20
C GLY A 220 24.41 -0.68 16.06
N ARG A 221 24.07 -0.22 14.85
CA ARG A 221 23.06 0.83 14.62
C ARG A 221 22.12 0.44 13.49
N CYS A 222 20.84 0.80 13.63
CA CYS A 222 19.89 0.70 12.53
C CYS A 222 20.34 1.54 11.33
N LEU A 223 20.34 0.94 10.12
CA LEU A 223 20.71 1.59 8.87
C LEU A 223 19.86 2.85 8.59
N PHE A 224 18.56 2.72 8.73
CA PHE A 224 17.62 3.80 8.43
C PHE A 224 17.76 4.97 9.44
N CYS A 225 17.90 4.68 10.74
CA CYS A 225 18.17 5.71 11.73
C CYS A 225 19.46 6.49 11.40
N HIS A 226 20.51 5.78 10.98
CA HIS A 226 21.77 6.40 10.59
C HIS A 226 21.63 7.26 9.32
N ILE A 227 20.82 6.81 8.33
CA ILE A 227 20.48 7.62 7.15
C ILE A 227 19.73 8.88 7.58
N LEU A 228 18.67 8.77 8.40
CA LEU A 228 17.88 9.90 8.87
C LEU A 228 18.71 10.96 9.60
N GLU A 229 19.62 10.56 10.49
CA GLU A 229 20.53 11.48 11.16
C GLU A 229 21.40 12.27 10.17
N ARG A 230 21.90 11.61 9.13
CA ARG A 230 22.71 12.27 8.09
C ARG A 230 21.88 13.22 7.24
N GLU A 231 20.65 12.84 6.89
CA GLU A 231 19.73 13.69 6.11
C GLU A 231 19.32 14.93 6.91
N VAL A 232 19.01 14.78 8.21
CA VAL A 232 18.70 15.92 9.08
C VAL A 232 19.91 16.84 9.22
N ALA A 233 21.11 16.29 9.42
CA ALA A 233 22.33 17.10 9.54
C ALA A 233 22.66 17.85 8.23
N GLY A 234 22.40 17.25 7.07
CA GLY A 234 22.65 17.85 5.76
C GLY A 234 21.55 18.82 5.29
N GLY A 235 20.29 18.54 5.61
CA GLY A 235 19.10 19.34 5.30
C GLY A 235 18.70 19.46 3.84
N ALA A 236 19.60 19.17 2.89
CA ALA A 236 19.41 19.48 1.47
C ALA A 236 18.25 18.68 0.83
N ARG A 237 18.01 17.45 1.29
CA ARG A 237 17.01 16.54 0.72
C ARG A 237 15.74 16.39 1.57
N LEU A 238 15.64 17.06 2.71
CA LEU A 238 14.41 17.09 3.51
C LEU A 238 13.28 17.80 2.75
N VAL A 239 12.09 17.22 2.78
CA VAL A 239 10.86 17.77 2.19
C VAL A 239 9.92 18.27 3.29
N LEU A 240 9.72 17.46 4.32
CA LEU A 240 8.91 17.77 5.51
C LEU A 240 9.66 17.38 6.79
N GLU A 241 9.53 18.22 7.79
CA GLU A 241 10.09 18.00 9.12
C GLU A 241 9.00 18.19 10.18
N GLY A 242 8.36 17.10 10.58
CA GLY A 242 7.38 17.04 11.66
C GLY A 242 8.03 16.73 13.01
N ARG A 243 7.23 16.76 14.06
CA ARG A 243 7.67 16.42 15.41
C ARG A 243 8.09 14.95 15.54
N HIS A 244 7.30 14.07 14.92
CA HIS A 244 7.47 12.61 14.99
C HIS A 244 7.76 11.97 13.62
N THR A 245 7.76 12.75 12.55
CA THR A 245 7.85 12.25 11.18
C THR A 245 8.80 13.09 10.34
N LEU A 246 9.57 12.44 9.49
CA LEU A 246 10.42 13.06 8.46
C LEU A 246 10.01 12.60 7.09
N ALA A 247 10.06 13.49 6.10
CA ALA A 247 9.95 13.14 4.69
C ALA A 247 11.13 13.71 3.91
N MET A 248 11.74 12.90 3.06
CA MET A 248 12.92 13.27 2.29
C MET A 248 12.89 12.66 0.89
N VAL A 249 13.54 13.31 -0.08
CA VAL A 249 13.96 12.67 -1.33
C VAL A 249 15.25 11.92 -1.01
N PRO A 250 15.30 10.57 -1.12
CA PRO A 250 16.49 9.82 -0.73
C PRO A 250 17.68 10.14 -1.65
N PHE A 251 18.90 10.11 -1.09
CA PHE A 251 20.14 10.28 -1.88
C PHE A 251 20.23 9.31 -3.07
N TYR A 252 19.65 8.15 -2.91
CA TYR A 252 19.60 7.05 -3.86
C TYR A 252 18.26 6.95 -4.60
N ALA A 253 17.53 8.06 -4.77
CA ALA A 253 16.22 8.08 -5.44
C ALA A 253 16.28 7.42 -6.83
N ARG A 254 15.24 6.69 -7.16
CA ARG A 254 15.04 6.00 -8.45
C ARG A 254 14.03 6.71 -9.34
N TRP A 255 13.13 7.50 -8.71
CA TRP A 255 12.08 8.26 -9.39
C TRP A 255 12.31 9.75 -9.17
N PRO A 256 11.90 10.63 -10.14
CA PRO A 256 12.22 12.06 -10.09
C PRO A 256 11.80 12.76 -8.80
N TYR A 257 10.61 12.46 -8.32
CA TYR A 257 10.06 13.02 -7.08
C TYR A 257 9.80 11.93 -6.04
N GLU A 258 10.65 10.92 -6.00
CA GLU A 258 10.60 9.88 -4.96
C GLU A 258 10.72 10.50 -3.58
N VAL A 259 9.82 10.14 -2.68
CA VAL A 259 9.87 10.62 -1.29
C VAL A 259 9.71 9.43 -0.37
N HIS A 260 10.60 9.36 0.62
CA HIS A 260 10.47 8.42 1.72
C HIS A 260 9.99 9.16 2.98
N VAL A 261 9.01 8.58 3.70
CA VAL A 261 8.44 9.13 4.93
C VAL A 261 8.72 8.16 6.07
N PHE A 262 9.35 8.66 7.13
CA PHE A 262 9.78 7.86 8.28
C PHE A 262 9.23 8.40 9.58
N PRO A 263 8.80 7.54 10.52
CA PRO A 263 8.78 7.91 11.93
C PRO A 263 10.20 8.27 12.41
N ARG A 264 10.34 9.30 13.25
CA ARG A 264 11.65 9.66 13.84
C ARG A 264 12.13 8.64 14.87
N ARG A 265 11.18 8.12 15.67
CA ARG A 265 11.46 7.03 16.61
C ARG A 265 11.64 5.72 15.82
N HIS A 266 12.62 4.95 16.21
CA HIS A 266 12.82 3.61 15.67
C HIS A 266 11.61 2.73 16.03
N VAL A 267 10.83 2.40 15.02
CA VAL A 267 9.69 1.46 15.05
C VAL A 267 9.76 0.58 13.82
N THR A 268 9.32 -0.65 13.95
CA THR A 268 9.45 -1.64 12.88
C THR A 268 8.15 -1.88 12.11
N SER A 269 7.00 -1.46 12.66
CA SER A 269 5.68 -1.71 12.07
C SER A 269 4.63 -0.68 12.51
N LEU A 270 3.55 -0.55 11.72
CA LEU A 270 2.44 0.36 11.98
C LEU A 270 1.77 0.19 13.36
N PRO A 271 1.54 -1.04 13.87
CA PRO A 271 0.94 -1.23 15.19
C PRO A 271 1.75 -0.62 16.36
N GLU A 272 3.07 -0.41 16.17
CA GLU A 272 3.96 0.12 17.22
C GLU A 272 3.88 1.65 17.37
N LEU A 273 3.25 2.34 16.41
CA LEU A 273 3.11 3.80 16.45
C LEU A 273 2.19 4.24 17.58
N SER A 274 2.62 5.25 18.35
CA SER A 274 1.76 5.93 19.31
C SER A 274 0.67 6.77 18.61
N GLU A 275 -0.29 7.25 19.38
CA GLU A 275 -1.36 8.11 18.83
C GLU A 275 -0.80 9.41 18.24
N GLU A 276 0.15 10.04 18.92
CA GLU A 276 0.80 11.27 18.46
C GLU A 276 1.60 11.02 17.17
N GLU A 277 2.27 9.87 17.07
CA GLU A 277 3.03 9.47 15.89
C GLU A 277 2.09 9.19 14.70
N ARG A 278 0.96 8.51 14.93
CA ARG A 278 -0.07 8.30 13.88
C ARG A 278 -0.65 9.61 13.39
N MET A 279 -0.92 10.56 14.28
CA MET A 279 -1.44 11.87 13.91
C MET A 279 -0.42 12.68 13.10
N ASP A 280 0.85 12.68 13.50
CA ASP A 280 1.91 13.41 12.80
C ASP A 280 2.23 12.77 11.44
N LEU A 281 2.23 11.44 11.36
CA LEU A 281 2.34 10.69 10.11
C LEU A 281 1.17 11.02 9.17
N ALA A 282 -0.07 11.02 9.66
CA ALA A 282 -1.24 11.40 8.87
C ALA A 282 -1.15 12.81 8.29
N ARG A 283 -0.67 13.77 9.10
CA ARG A 283 -0.39 15.13 8.65
C ARG A 283 0.69 15.16 7.57
N ALA A 284 1.77 14.42 7.75
CA ALA A 284 2.85 14.34 6.76
C ALA A 284 2.37 13.76 5.43
N LEU A 285 1.60 12.66 5.45
CA LEU A 285 1.03 12.04 4.25
C LEU A 285 0.08 12.99 3.52
N LYS A 286 -0.84 13.66 4.24
CA LYS A 286 -1.75 14.66 3.65
C LYS A 286 -0.99 15.83 3.03
N VAL A 287 -0.03 16.40 3.75
CA VAL A 287 0.77 17.54 3.27
C VAL A 287 1.58 17.15 2.04
N LEU A 288 2.22 15.98 2.04
CA LEU A 288 2.97 15.48 0.90
C LEU A 288 2.08 15.29 -0.34
N ALA A 289 0.92 14.65 -0.18
CA ALA A 289 -0.04 14.47 -1.27
C ALA A 289 -0.51 15.83 -1.84
N GLY A 290 -0.75 16.83 -0.98
CA GLY A 290 -1.09 18.18 -1.40
C GLY A 290 0.06 18.91 -2.15
N LYS A 291 1.30 18.70 -1.71
CA LYS A 291 2.48 19.23 -2.40
C LYS A 291 2.66 18.61 -3.77
N TYR A 292 2.41 17.32 -3.91
CA TYR A 292 2.41 16.65 -5.21
C TYR A 292 1.37 17.23 -6.15
N ASP A 293 0.11 17.44 -5.73
CA ASP A 293 -0.94 18.00 -6.55
C ASP A 293 -0.62 19.44 -7.00
N ASN A 294 0.00 20.22 -6.13
CA ASN A 294 0.36 21.61 -6.40
C ASN A 294 1.69 21.78 -7.14
N LEU A 295 2.50 20.72 -7.25
CA LEU A 295 3.80 20.79 -7.93
C LEU A 295 3.65 21.20 -9.41
N PHE A 296 2.64 20.66 -10.09
CA PHE A 296 2.33 20.98 -11.48
C PHE A 296 0.87 21.42 -11.69
N GLY A 297 0.08 21.54 -10.63
CA GLY A 297 -1.30 22.04 -10.68
C GLY A 297 -2.33 21.02 -11.22
N PHE A 298 -2.07 19.73 -11.06
CA PHE A 298 -3.02 18.66 -11.38
C PHE A 298 -2.93 17.49 -10.36
N PRO A 299 -3.96 16.62 -10.25
CA PRO A 299 -3.90 15.45 -9.39
C PRO A 299 -2.71 14.56 -9.76
N PHE A 300 -1.64 14.61 -8.94
CA PHE A 300 -0.36 14.02 -9.27
C PHE A 300 -0.36 12.49 -9.08
N PRO A 301 0.00 11.71 -10.12
CA PRO A 301 0.06 10.26 -10.02
C PRO A 301 1.24 9.81 -9.17
N TYR A 302 1.02 8.80 -8.33
CA TYR A 302 2.08 8.11 -7.59
C TYR A 302 1.69 6.68 -7.24
N VAL A 303 2.68 5.85 -7.01
CA VAL A 303 2.56 4.62 -6.22
C VAL A 303 3.06 4.94 -4.82
N MET A 304 2.29 4.64 -3.78
CA MET A 304 2.72 4.67 -2.39
C MET A 304 2.80 3.24 -1.87
N VAL A 305 3.86 2.91 -1.15
CA VAL A 305 4.04 1.61 -0.50
C VAL A 305 4.45 1.78 0.96
N VAL A 306 4.07 0.81 1.79
CA VAL A 306 4.48 0.75 3.19
C VAL A 306 5.44 -0.41 3.38
N HIS A 307 6.64 -0.11 3.81
CA HIS A 307 7.66 -1.08 4.18
C HIS A 307 7.73 -1.20 5.70
N GLN A 308 7.46 -2.38 6.20
CA GLN A 308 7.45 -2.71 7.62
C GLN A 308 8.06 -4.09 7.85
N ARG A 309 8.35 -4.45 9.09
CA ARG A 309 8.95 -5.75 9.39
C ARG A 309 8.08 -6.91 8.89
N PRO A 310 8.70 -8.03 8.48
CA PRO A 310 7.99 -9.27 8.21
C PRO A 310 7.21 -9.80 9.43
N THR A 311 6.22 -10.65 9.14
CA THR A 311 5.40 -11.37 10.14
C THR A 311 5.72 -12.85 10.17
N ASP A 312 6.95 -13.21 9.81
CA ASP A 312 7.47 -14.58 9.68
C ASP A 312 7.92 -15.21 11.00
N GLY A 313 7.80 -14.47 12.11
CA GLY A 313 8.20 -14.90 13.45
C GLY A 313 9.68 -14.69 13.76
N ALA A 314 10.51 -14.24 12.81
CA ALA A 314 11.91 -13.92 13.06
C ALA A 314 12.07 -12.53 13.72
N ASP A 315 13.24 -12.31 14.33
CA ASP A 315 13.60 -10.98 14.85
C ASP A 315 14.07 -10.07 13.72
N HIS A 316 13.35 -8.99 13.53
CA HIS A 316 13.63 -7.92 12.58
C HIS A 316 13.77 -6.55 13.27
N GLY A 317 14.19 -6.52 14.52
CA GLY A 317 14.38 -5.30 15.30
C GLY A 317 15.33 -4.28 14.68
N TYR A 318 16.17 -4.69 13.73
CA TYR A 318 17.07 -3.84 12.93
C TYR A 318 16.39 -3.11 11.78
N TYR A 319 15.13 -3.44 11.43
CA TYR A 319 14.37 -2.83 10.36
C TYR A 319 13.62 -1.59 10.85
N HIS A 320 13.26 -0.67 9.96
CA HIS A 320 12.56 0.55 10.30
C HIS A 320 11.36 0.76 9.39
N LEU A 321 10.17 0.98 9.96
CA LEU A 321 8.95 1.33 9.25
C LEU A 321 9.16 2.58 8.40
N HIS A 322 8.79 2.52 7.11
CA HIS A 322 8.76 3.69 6.24
C HIS A 322 7.75 3.55 5.12
N PHE A 323 7.44 4.69 4.53
CA PHE A 323 6.60 4.81 3.35
C PHE A 323 7.47 5.28 2.19
N GLU A 324 7.26 4.74 1.02
CA GLU A 324 7.94 5.18 -0.18
C GLU A 324 6.91 5.61 -1.24
N PHE A 325 7.16 6.74 -1.89
CA PHE A 325 6.34 7.28 -2.96
C PHE A 325 7.12 7.30 -4.26
N TYR A 326 6.52 6.77 -5.33
CA TYR A 326 7.13 6.66 -6.65
C TYR A 326 6.29 7.38 -7.71
N PRO A 327 6.41 8.69 -7.86
CA PRO A 327 5.74 9.43 -8.91
C PRO A 327 6.42 9.22 -10.27
N PRO A 328 5.66 8.97 -11.35
CA PRO A 328 6.24 8.72 -12.66
C PRO A 328 6.63 9.98 -13.42
N HIS A 329 6.18 11.17 -13.04
CA HIS A 329 6.43 12.41 -13.77
C HIS A 329 7.85 12.95 -13.58
N ARG A 330 8.51 13.30 -14.68
CA ARG A 330 9.77 14.08 -14.72
C ARG A 330 9.49 15.58 -14.73
N THR A 331 8.49 15.97 -15.51
CA THR A 331 7.94 17.32 -15.67
C THR A 331 6.42 17.22 -15.77
N ALA A 332 5.71 18.34 -15.88
CA ALA A 332 4.26 18.36 -16.01
C ALA A 332 3.74 17.49 -17.17
N ASP A 333 4.49 17.41 -18.27
CA ASP A 333 4.11 16.78 -19.54
C ASP A 333 4.90 15.51 -19.87
N ARG A 334 5.88 15.10 -19.04
CA ARG A 334 6.77 13.97 -19.34
C ARG A 334 6.82 12.96 -18.22
N LEU A 335 6.58 11.71 -18.58
CA LEU A 335 6.70 10.56 -17.68
C LEU A 335 8.10 9.93 -17.73
N LYS A 336 8.53 9.36 -16.63
CA LYS A 336 9.60 8.36 -16.56
C LYS A 336 9.00 7.00 -16.80
N TYR A 337 9.44 6.34 -17.85
CA TYR A 337 9.12 4.95 -18.10
C TYR A 337 10.27 4.05 -17.62
N LEU A 338 9.95 2.89 -17.10
CA LEU A 338 10.93 1.83 -16.91
C LEU A 338 11.24 1.24 -18.30
N ALA A 339 12.45 1.45 -18.77
CA ALA A 339 12.89 1.06 -20.11
C ALA A 339 13.98 -0.03 -20.04
N GLY A 340 14.76 -0.19 -21.10
CA GLY A 340 15.70 -1.30 -21.24
C GLY A 340 16.72 -1.40 -20.12
N VAL A 341 17.24 -0.28 -19.62
CA VAL A 341 18.28 -0.28 -18.56
C VAL A 341 17.66 -0.67 -17.20
N GLU A 342 16.50 -0.10 -16.87
CA GLU A 342 15.82 -0.41 -15.61
C GLU A 342 15.28 -1.84 -15.58
N LEU A 343 14.58 -2.26 -16.64
CA LEU A 343 13.96 -3.59 -16.71
C LEU A 343 14.97 -4.70 -17.01
N GLY A 344 15.92 -4.45 -17.92
CA GLY A 344 16.86 -5.46 -18.38
C GLY A 344 18.11 -5.60 -17.51
N ALA A 345 18.64 -4.47 -17.00
CA ALA A 345 19.84 -4.45 -16.17
C ALA A 345 19.57 -4.19 -14.68
N GLY A 346 18.34 -3.80 -14.30
CA GLY A 346 18.00 -3.46 -12.91
C GLY A 346 18.66 -2.17 -12.40
N THR A 347 19.16 -1.31 -13.32
CA THR A 347 19.83 -0.05 -12.98
C THR A 347 18.94 1.13 -13.29
N PHE A 348 18.56 1.88 -12.27
CA PHE A 348 17.71 3.05 -12.42
C PHE A 348 18.51 4.28 -12.82
N LEU A 349 18.02 5.00 -13.83
CA LEU A 349 18.60 6.27 -14.29
C LEU A 349 17.73 7.42 -13.78
N LEU A 350 18.33 8.44 -13.19
CA LEU A 350 17.66 9.63 -12.72
C LEU A 350 18.23 10.86 -13.45
N ASP A 351 17.34 11.68 -14.07
CA ASP A 351 17.73 12.81 -14.91
C ASP A 351 17.80 14.15 -14.14
N ALA A 352 17.68 14.10 -12.80
CA ALA A 352 17.72 15.28 -11.94
C ALA A 352 18.36 14.88 -10.59
N THR A 353 18.90 15.85 -9.87
CA THR A 353 19.46 15.56 -8.54
C THR A 353 18.35 15.46 -7.49
N PRO A 354 18.49 14.57 -6.50
CA PRO A 354 17.57 14.49 -5.37
C PRO A 354 17.40 15.83 -4.62
N GLU A 355 18.48 16.61 -4.53
CA GLU A 355 18.52 17.93 -3.87
C GLU A 355 17.61 18.95 -4.60
N GLU A 356 17.66 18.98 -5.92
CA GLU A 356 16.77 19.83 -6.75
C GLU A 356 15.31 19.44 -6.56
N LYS A 357 15.01 18.15 -6.61
CA LYS A 357 13.64 17.66 -6.46
C LYS A 357 13.09 17.86 -5.04
N ALA A 358 13.91 17.73 -4.02
CA ALA A 358 13.54 18.07 -2.65
C ALA A 358 13.24 19.57 -2.49
N ARG A 359 14.03 20.45 -3.12
CA ARG A 359 13.79 21.89 -3.12
C ARG A 359 12.46 22.24 -3.78
N GLU A 360 12.19 21.72 -4.98
CA GLU A 360 10.93 21.93 -5.70
C GLU A 360 9.72 21.46 -4.87
N LEU A 361 9.81 20.30 -4.21
CA LEU A 361 8.76 19.81 -3.32
C LEU A 361 8.60 20.67 -2.06
N ARG A 362 9.67 21.21 -1.48
CA ARG A 362 9.56 22.13 -0.32
C ARG A 362 8.81 23.40 -0.72
N GLU A 363 9.12 23.95 -1.89
CA GLU A 363 8.54 25.18 -2.41
C GLU A 363 7.07 25.00 -2.86
N ALA A 364 6.67 23.81 -3.30
CA ALA A 364 5.28 23.52 -3.62
C ALA A 364 4.37 23.71 -2.40
N PRO A 365 3.28 24.51 -2.48
CA PRO A 365 2.38 24.71 -1.35
C PRO A 365 1.61 23.41 -1.03
N PRO A 366 1.32 23.10 0.24
CA PRO A 366 0.38 22.04 0.58
C PRO A 366 -1.06 22.47 0.29
N HIS A 367 -2.00 21.52 0.24
CA HIS A 367 -3.41 21.86 0.43
C HIS A 367 -3.64 22.33 1.88
N SER A 368 -4.74 23.04 2.13
CA SER A 368 -5.12 23.48 3.48
C SER A 368 -5.13 22.29 4.45
N VAL A 369 -4.42 22.42 5.55
CA VAL A 369 -4.23 21.36 6.57
C VAL A 369 -5.33 21.43 7.61
#